data_b6a6543a5f55ffc599419f6924a3d4af
#
_entry.id   b6a6543a5f55ffc599419f6924a3d4af
#
_cell.length_a   1.000
_cell.length_b   1.000
_cell.length_c   1.000
_cell.angle_alpha   90.00
_cell.angle_beta   90.00
_cell.angle_gamma   90.00
#
_symmetry.space_group_name_H-M   'P 1'
#
loop_
_entity.id
_entity.type
_entity.pdbx_description
1 polymer ?
#
loop_
_entity_poly.entity_id
_entity_poly.type
_entity_poly.pdbx_seq_one_letter_code
_entity_poly.pdbx_strand_id
1 'polypeptide(L)'
;MENLSLNQIDVETLLTYLENYGILRLFCEHGSRYLSATTYFYNPGIQGYFDYVSALDLLDEYMCPRDIDFRKYKYLPKNTLYTLTIISIQSFDYLLVSNPTIDTIVDPWFKEELYFIALRHSDPCNAEKYKEPLLQKMSESAEALVSITNNIILPLSRDLRHPFGSALLNQFLSEFASPAYRDILWSVPRFLKGSYEDKWYCSSQLALNENEFALTEDDVAGGCPLVYAWALSSVNNLQRKQYRSALMTWSLLAPEEFYQLFLKFSFVNDPQIRSDIFSILMCLLFETENKFIIEK
;
A
#
# COMPACT_ATOMS: atom_id res chain seq x y z
N MET A 1 8.38 21.47 34.21
CA MET A 1 7.34 21.94 33.27
C MET A 1 6.17 22.38 34.11
N GLU A 2 5.96 23.69 34.24
CA GLU A 2 4.81 24.22 34.95
C GLU A 2 3.55 23.93 34.10
N ASN A 3 2.54 23.32 34.69
CA ASN A 3 1.23 23.16 34.10
C ASN A 3 0.57 24.54 33.91
N LEU A 4 0.80 25.16 32.77
CA LEU A 4 0.05 26.36 32.38
C LEU A 4 -1.41 25.91 32.09
N SER A 5 -2.33 26.36 32.93
CA SER A 5 -3.75 26.16 32.69
C SER A 5 -4.14 26.94 31.41
N LEU A 6 -4.79 26.30 30.47
CA LEU A 6 -5.23 26.88 29.18
C LEU A 6 -6.03 28.18 29.33
N ASN A 7 -6.60 28.47 30.51
CA ASN A 7 -7.38 29.68 30.80
C ASN A 7 -6.53 30.93 31.02
N GLN A 8 -5.20 30.87 30.95
CA GLN A 8 -4.32 32.02 31.23
C GLN A 8 -3.47 32.40 29.99
N ILE A 9 -3.60 31.70 28.89
CA ILE A 9 -2.83 32.05 27.67
C ILE A 9 -3.71 32.93 26.79
N ASP A 10 -3.28 34.16 26.57
CA ASP A 10 -3.87 35.00 25.53
C ASP A 10 -3.74 34.37 24.15
N VAL A 11 -4.83 34.41 23.36
CA VAL A 11 -4.91 33.78 22.03
C VAL A 11 -3.80 34.30 21.11
N GLU A 12 -3.42 35.56 21.14
CA GLU A 12 -2.35 36.14 20.37
C GLU A 12 -0.97 35.53 20.75
N THR A 13 -0.74 35.38 22.05
CA THR A 13 0.47 34.75 22.57
C THR A 13 0.56 33.30 22.15
N LEU A 14 -0.55 32.56 22.19
CA LEU A 14 -0.60 31.17 21.75
C LEU A 14 -0.34 31.06 20.24
N LEU A 15 -0.97 31.90 19.41
CA LEU A 15 -0.77 31.92 17.97
C LEU A 15 0.69 32.24 17.60
N THR A 16 1.29 33.24 18.26
CA THR A 16 2.69 33.59 18.08
C THR A 16 3.62 32.45 18.46
N TYR A 17 3.32 31.74 19.54
CA TYR A 17 4.05 30.55 19.96
C TYR A 17 3.98 29.43 18.90
N LEU A 18 2.78 29.11 18.43
CA LEU A 18 2.57 28.08 17.42
C LEU A 18 3.23 28.44 16.07
N GLU A 19 3.32 29.73 15.72
CA GLU A 19 4.03 30.21 14.54
C GLU A 19 5.53 30.06 14.71
N ASN A 20 6.09 30.45 15.84
CA ASN A 20 7.54 30.32 16.13
C ASN A 20 8.03 28.88 16.13
N TYR A 21 7.16 27.92 16.50
CA TYR A 21 7.48 26.49 16.41
C TYR A 21 7.13 25.86 15.05
N GLY A 22 6.68 26.67 14.08
CA GLY A 22 6.34 26.22 12.72
C GLY A 22 5.08 25.36 12.66
N ILE A 23 4.28 25.29 13.74
CA ILE A 23 3.02 24.57 13.80
C ILE A 23 1.96 25.28 12.97
N LEU A 24 1.94 26.62 13.04
CA LEU A 24 1.11 27.48 12.20
C LEU A 24 2.00 28.33 11.27
N ARG A 25 1.44 28.72 10.13
CA ARG A 25 2.04 29.73 9.25
C ARG A 25 1.02 30.84 8.98
N LEU A 26 1.43 32.06 9.17
CA LEU A 26 0.63 33.23 8.85
C LEU A 26 0.67 33.48 7.34
N PHE A 27 -0.49 33.51 6.71
CA PHE A 27 -0.67 33.91 5.32
C PHE A 27 -1.43 35.23 5.25
N CYS A 28 -1.00 36.09 4.35
CA CYS A 28 -1.63 37.36 4.10
C CYS A 28 -2.21 37.35 2.68
N GLU A 29 -3.53 37.44 2.57
CA GLU A 29 -4.19 37.67 1.28
C GLU A 29 -4.40 39.17 1.09
N HIS A 30 -3.75 39.75 0.09
CA HIS A 30 -4.03 41.12 -0.32
C HIS A 30 -5.34 41.11 -1.12
N GLY A 31 -6.34 41.74 -0.57
CA GLY A 31 -7.63 41.90 -1.24
C GLY A 31 -7.46 42.50 -2.65
N SER A 32 -8.34 42.14 -3.56
CA SER A 32 -8.38 42.70 -4.90
C SER A 32 -8.43 44.24 -4.84
N ARG A 33 -7.96 44.91 -5.87
CA ARG A 33 -7.77 46.37 -5.98
C ARG A 33 -8.88 47.27 -5.49
N TYR A 34 -10.03 46.73 -5.06
CA TYR A 34 -11.21 47.46 -4.61
C TYR A 34 -11.54 47.30 -3.11
N LEU A 35 -10.82 46.42 -2.40
CA LEU A 35 -11.02 46.24 -0.97
C LEU A 35 -9.66 46.33 -0.27
N SER A 36 -9.45 47.39 0.49
CA SER A 36 -8.23 47.70 1.24
C SER A 36 -8.02 46.85 2.50
N ALA A 37 -8.80 45.80 2.69
CA ALA A 37 -8.66 44.95 3.86
C ALA A 37 -7.67 43.81 3.56
N THR A 38 -6.57 43.78 4.28
CA THR A 38 -5.65 42.66 4.33
C THR A 38 -6.26 41.64 5.31
N THR A 39 -6.54 40.46 4.81
CA THR A 39 -7.05 39.37 5.65
C THR A 39 -5.92 38.41 5.96
N TYR A 40 -5.70 38.12 7.22
CA TYR A 40 -4.69 37.19 7.69
C TYR A 40 -5.33 35.83 7.98
N PHE A 41 -4.70 34.78 7.50
CA PHE A 41 -5.10 33.40 7.73
C PHE A 41 -3.95 32.61 8.34
N TYR A 42 -4.24 31.79 9.33
CA TYR A 42 -3.32 30.79 9.82
C TYR A 42 -3.51 29.49 9.07
N ASN A 43 -2.45 28.99 8.47
CA ASN A 43 -2.42 27.66 7.87
C ASN A 43 -1.55 26.72 8.72
N PRO A 44 -1.89 25.43 8.77
CA PRO A 44 -1.05 24.43 9.42
C PRO A 44 0.36 24.44 8.81
N GLY A 45 1.37 24.62 9.64
CA GLY A 45 2.78 24.49 9.23
C GLY A 45 3.15 23.04 8.94
N ILE A 46 2.49 22.10 9.64
CA ILE A 46 2.64 20.66 9.48
C ILE A 46 1.25 20.07 9.25
N GLN A 47 0.90 19.83 7.99
CA GLN A 47 -0.42 19.36 7.60
C GLN A 47 -0.79 18.04 8.31
N GLY A 48 0.13 17.07 8.34
CA GLY A 48 -0.12 15.77 8.97
C GLY A 48 -0.46 15.86 10.47
N TYR A 49 0.07 16.85 11.18
CA TYR A 49 -0.29 17.07 12.58
C TYR A 49 -1.75 17.54 12.73
N PHE A 50 -2.19 18.45 11.85
CA PHE A 50 -3.57 18.92 11.85
C PHE A 50 -4.57 17.85 11.45
N ASP A 51 -4.21 17.04 10.47
CA ASP A 51 -5.03 15.90 10.06
C ASP A 51 -5.21 14.91 11.22
N TYR A 52 -4.14 14.70 12.00
CA TYR A 52 -4.17 13.86 13.20
C TYR A 52 -5.04 14.45 14.29
N VAL A 53 -4.85 15.74 14.63
CA VAL A 53 -5.65 16.43 15.66
C VAL A 53 -7.12 16.49 15.25
N SER A 54 -7.43 16.78 13.98
CA SER A 54 -8.79 16.78 13.47
C SER A 54 -9.46 15.40 13.56
N ALA A 55 -8.70 14.33 13.32
CA ALA A 55 -9.20 12.98 13.48
C ALA A 55 -9.47 12.63 14.95
N LEU A 56 -8.60 13.09 15.87
CA LEU A 56 -8.81 12.93 17.32
C LEU A 56 -10.01 13.71 17.82
N ASP A 57 -10.21 14.94 17.35
CA ASP A 57 -11.37 15.78 17.70
C ASP A 57 -12.68 15.07 17.35
N LEU A 58 -12.74 14.45 16.15
CA LEU A 58 -13.90 13.65 15.75
C LEU A 58 -14.12 12.46 16.68
N LEU A 59 -13.05 11.79 17.10
CA LEU A 59 -13.14 10.65 18.00
C LEU A 59 -13.54 11.08 19.43
N ASP A 60 -13.04 12.22 19.89
CA ASP A 60 -13.42 12.77 21.21
C ASP A 60 -14.91 13.17 21.23
N GLU A 61 -15.45 13.72 20.14
CA GLU A 61 -16.87 14.06 20.03
C GLU A 61 -17.78 12.82 20.09
N TYR A 62 -17.38 11.74 19.40
CA TYR A 62 -18.23 10.55 19.22
C TYR A 62 -17.81 9.33 20.04
N MET A 63 -16.66 9.35 20.71
CA MET A 63 -16.11 8.26 21.52
C MET A 63 -15.80 6.96 20.75
N CYS A 64 -16.40 6.75 19.59
CA CYS A 64 -16.22 5.56 18.78
C CYS A 64 -16.37 5.89 17.27
N PRO A 65 -15.51 5.37 16.39
CA PRO A 65 -15.62 5.61 14.93
C PRO A 65 -16.96 5.18 14.33
N ARG A 66 -17.62 4.17 14.92
CA ARG A 66 -18.92 3.67 14.48
C ARG A 66 -20.03 4.71 14.61
N ASP A 67 -19.94 5.57 15.63
CA ASP A 67 -20.99 6.51 16.00
C ASP A 67 -20.84 7.86 15.30
N ILE A 68 -19.76 8.07 14.54
CA ILE A 68 -19.56 9.30 13.77
C ILE A 68 -20.68 9.45 12.73
N ASP A 69 -21.40 10.56 12.81
CA ASP A 69 -22.42 10.92 11.80
C ASP A 69 -21.82 11.82 10.72
N PHE A 70 -21.29 11.21 9.65
CA PHE A 70 -20.66 11.92 8.54
C PHE A 70 -21.59 12.86 7.78
N ARG A 71 -22.93 12.74 7.92
CA ARG A 71 -23.90 13.66 7.30
C ARG A 71 -23.82 15.09 7.86
N LYS A 72 -23.24 15.25 9.05
CA LYS A 72 -23.01 16.57 9.66
C LYS A 72 -21.90 17.36 8.97
N TYR A 73 -21.03 16.69 8.20
CA TYR A 73 -19.85 17.27 7.55
C TYR A 73 -20.09 17.37 6.05
N LYS A 74 -19.99 18.58 5.49
CA LYS A 74 -20.05 18.77 4.03
C LYS A 74 -18.78 18.26 3.33
N TYR A 75 -17.67 18.31 4.04
CA TYR A 75 -16.35 17.96 3.54
C TYR A 75 -15.42 17.66 4.71
N LEU A 76 -14.65 16.60 4.57
CA LEU A 76 -13.50 16.33 5.41
C LEU A 76 -12.27 16.15 4.49
N PRO A 77 -11.11 16.73 4.86
CA PRO A 77 -9.89 16.53 4.09
C PRO A 77 -9.55 15.04 3.95
N LYS A 78 -9.04 14.65 2.79
CA LYS A 78 -8.65 13.24 2.53
C LYS A 78 -7.68 12.71 3.59
N ASN A 79 -6.67 13.52 3.92
CA ASN A 79 -5.66 13.11 4.91
C ASN A 79 -6.26 12.92 6.30
N THR A 80 -7.22 13.74 6.70
CA THR A 80 -7.97 13.55 7.95
C THR A 80 -8.71 12.21 7.94
N LEU A 81 -9.35 11.85 6.81
CA LEU A 81 -10.01 10.55 6.65
C LEU A 81 -9.03 9.38 6.63
N TYR A 82 -7.84 9.52 6.03
CA TYR A 82 -6.77 8.52 6.12
C TYR A 82 -6.35 8.31 7.56
N THR A 83 -6.06 9.39 8.28
CA THR A 83 -5.64 9.33 9.67
C THR A 83 -6.73 8.72 10.56
N LEU A 84 -7.98 9.15 10.38
CA LEU A 84 -9.12 8.59 11.10
C LEU A 84 -9.29 7.09 10.81
N THR A 85 -9.06 6.66 9.56
CA THR A 85 -9.10 5.25 9.17
C THR A 85 -8.03 4.44 9.88
N ILE A 86 -6.79 4.96 9.95
CA ILE A 86 -5.68 4.30 10.64
C ILE A 86 -5.98 4.19 12.14
N ILE A 87 -6.39 5.27 12.79
CA ILE A 87 -6.75 5.24 14.21
C ILE A 87 -7.91 4.28 14.47
N SER A 88 -8.93 4.29 13.59
CA SER A 88 -10.10 3.42 13.74
C SER A 88 -9.74 1.94 13.71
N ILE A 89 -8.86 1.52 12.82
CA ILE A 89 -8.47 0.13 12.72
C ILE A 89 -7.49 -0.27 13.83
N GLN A 90 -6.54 0.59 14.18
CA GLN A 90 -5.51 0.29 15.19
C GLN A 90 -6.05 0.31 16.62
N SER A 91 -6.88 1.31 16.96
CA SER A 91 -7.32 1.52 18.34
C SER A 91 -8.69 0.89 18.64
N PHE A 92 -9.53 0.70 17.62
CA PHE A 92 -10.90 0.21 17.79
C PHE A 92 -11.18 -1.08 17.02
N ASP A 93 -10.22 -1.57 16.24
CA ASP A 93 -10.39 -2.73 15.33
C ASP A 93 -11.66 -2.58 14.45
N TYR A 94 -11.91 -1.35 13.99
CA TYR A 94 -13.09 -0.97 13.23
C TYR A 94 -12.73 -0.46 11.85
N LEU A 95 -13.34 -1.05 10.82
CA LEU A 95 -13.25 -0.56 9.45
C LEU A 95 -14.12 0.68 9.27
N LEU A 96 -13.52 1.86 9.14
CA LEU A 96 -14.26 3.12 8.97
C LEU A 96 -15.22 3.08 7.78
N VAL A 97 -14.87 2.35 6.72
CA VAL A 97 -15.72 2.16 5.53
C VAL A 97 -17.03 1.41 5.82
N SER A 98 -17.14 0.77 6.99
CA SER A 98 -18.39 0.12 7.45
C SER A 98 -19.32 1.08 8.19
N ASN A 99 -18.91 2.33 8.39
CA ASN A 99 -19.80 3.32 8.98
C ASN A 99 -20.98 3.62 8.02
N PRO A 100 -22.24 3.54 8.50
CA PRO A 100 -23.42 3.65 7.63
C PRO A 100 -23.59 5.01 6.95
N THR A 101 -22.89 6.04 7.43
CA THR A 101 -23.00 7.41 6.90
C THR A 101 -21.79 7.84 6.08
N ILE A 102 -20.76 7.00 5.97
CA ILE A 102 -19.51 7.36 5.28
C ILE A 102 -19.74 7.70 3.80
N ASP A 103 -20.67 7.02 3.15
CA ASP A 103 -21.01 7.20 1.72
C ASP A 103 -21.58 8.61 1.41
N THR A 104 -21.87 9.41 2.43
CA THR A 104 -22.31 10.81 2.24
C THR A 104 -21.17 11.75 1.91
N ILE A 105 -19.92 11.37 2.22
CA ILE A 105 -18.75 12.24 2.06
C ILE A 105 -17.63 11.61 1.22
N VAL A 106 -17.71 10.31 0.91
CA VAL A 106 -16.71 9.62 0.09
C VAL A 106 -17.37 8.97 -1.12
N ASP A 107 -16.70 9.02 -2.26
CA ASP A 107 -17.09 8.26 -3.43
C ASP A 107 -16.61 6.77 -3.33
N PRO A 108 -17.11 5.87 -4.20
CA PRO A 108 -16.75 4.45 -4.14
C PRO A 108 -15.25 4.18 -4.30
N TRP A 109 -14.53 4.97 -5.12
CA TRP A 109 -13.09 4.80 -5.32
C TRP A 109 -12.30 5.18 -4.07
N PHE A 110 -12.66 6.30 -3.47
CA PHE A 110 -12.03 6.74 -2.25
C PHE A 110 -12.37 5.81 -1.07
N LYS A 111 -13.58 5.27 -1.03
CA LYS A 111 -13.97 4.24 -0.05
C LYS A 111 -13.10 2.99 -0.16
N GLU A 112 -12.81 2.55 -1.38
CA GLU A 112 -11.90 1.42 -1.60
C GLU A 112 -10.46 1.74 -1.14
N GLU A 113 -9.98 2.94 -1.40
CA GLU A 113 -8.67 3.40 -0.92
C GLU A 113 -8.61 3.39 0.61
N LEU A 114 -9.63 3.89 1.31
CA LEU A 114 -9.73 3.82 2.77
C LEU A 114 -9.75 2.37 3.28
N TYR A 115 -10.42 1.47 2.58
CA TYR A 115 -10.42 0.04 2.90
C TYR A 115 -9.01 -0.56 2.83
N PHE A 116 -8.25 -0.26 1.78
CA PHE A 116 -6.86 -0.73 1.63
C PHE A 116 -5.95 -0.16 2.72
N ILE A 117 -6.10 1.12 3.05
CA ILE A 117 -5.36 1.75 4.15
C ILE A 117 -5.67 1.05 5.47
N ALA A 118 -6.95 0.80 5.77
CA ALA A 118 -7.33 0.10 7.00
C ALA A 118 -6.68 -1.28 7.07
N LEU A 119 -6.72 -2.07 6.00
CA LEU A 119 -6.12 -3.40 5.99
C LEU A 119 -4.60 -3.38 6.15
N ARG A 120 -3.90 -2.42 5.53
CA ARG A 120 -2.45 -2.26 5.70
C ARG A 120 -2.02 -1.93 7.12
N HIS A 121 -2.86 -1.19 7.83
CA HIS A 121 -2.57 -0.73 9.19
C HIS A 121 -3.27 -1.55 10.28
N SER A 122 -3.95 -2.64 9.90
CA SER A 122 -4.55 -3.55 10.87
C SER A 122 -3.47 -4.30 11.65
N ASP A 123 -3.75 -4.59 12.91
CA ASP A 123 -2.89 -5.46 13.70
C ASP A 123 -2.86 -6.86 13.08
N PRO A 124 -1.68 -7.48 12.87
CA PRO A 124 -1.57 -8.81 12.26
C PRO A 124 -2.42 -9.88 12.95
N CYS A 125 -2.59 -9.81 14.28
CA CYS A 125 -3.41 -10.77 15.02
C CYS A 125 -4.90 -10.61 14.72
N ASN A 126 -5.36 -9.39 14.46
CA ASN A 126 -6.76 -9.08 14.16
C ASN A 126 -7.07 -9.13 12.67
N ALA A 127 -6.03 -9.04 11.82
CA ALA A 127 -6.17 -8.99 10.36
C ALA A 127 -6.74 -10.30 9.77
N GLU A 128 -6.48 -11.45 10.39
CA GLU A 128 -6.89 -12.77 9.87
C GLU A 128 -8.39 -12.86 9.54
N LYS A 129 -9.25 -12.17 10.29
CA LYS A 129 -10.70 -12.13 10.04
C LYS A 129 -11.09 -11.51 8.68
N TYR A 130 -10.20 -10.71 8.09
CA TYR A 130 -10.44 -10.07 6.79
C TYR A 130 -9.83 -10.87 5.63
N LYS A 131 -9.16 -11.99 5.89
CA LYS A 131 -8.46 -12.78 4.88
C LYS A 131 -9.40 -13.39 3.86
N GLU A 132 -10.46 -14.07 4.31
CA GLU A 132 -11.43 -14.69 3.39
C GLU A 132 -12.14 -13.66 2.49
N PRO A 133 -12.67 -12.53 3.01
CA PRO A 133 -13.21 -11.47 2.17
C PRO A 133 -12.20 -10.93 1.15
N LEU A 134 -10.92 -10.82 1.55
CA LEU A 134 -9.87 -10.34 0.65
C LEU A 134 -9.56 -11.35 -0.46
N LEU A 135 -9.45 -12.65 -0.14
CA LEU A 135 -9.27 -13.73 -1.11
C LEU A 135 -10.44 -13.80 -2.09
N GLN A 136 -11.66 -13.65 -1.61
CA GLN A 136 -12.85 -13.59 -2.45
C GLN A 136 -12.73 -12.41 -3.43
N LYS A 137 -12.39 -11.22 -2.95
CA LYS A 137 -12.22 -10.04 -3.79
C LYS A 137 -11.08 -10.22 -4.82
N MET A 138 -9.98 -10.88 -4.46
CA MET A 138 -8.89 -11.21 -5.38
C MET A 138 -9.37 -12.14 -6.53
N SER A 139 -10.36 -12.96 -6.29
CA SER A 139 -10.91 -13.90 -7.30
C SER A 139 -11.95 -13.27 -8.24
N GLU A 140 -12.47 -12.09 -7.93
CA GLU A 140 -13.53 -11.44 -8.71
C GLU A 140 -13.06 -10.97 -10.08
N SER A 141 -11.89 -10.35 -10.13
CA SER A 141 -11.31 -9.86 -11.38
C SER A 141 -9.79 -9.68 -11.28
N ALA A 142 -9.17 -9.60 -12.43
CA ALA A 142 -7.75 -9.32 -12.53
C ALA A 142 -7.38 -7.91 -12.03
N GLU A 143 -8.25 -6.94 -12.28
CA GLU A 143 -8.08 -5.57 -11.79
C GLU A 143 -8.10 -5.55 -10.26
N ALA A 144 -9.04 -6.28 -9.64
CA ALA A 144 -9.11 -6.41 -8.19
C ALA A 144 -7.84 -7.07 -7.63
N LEU A 145 -7.39 -8.17 -8.25
CA LEU A 145 -6.16 -8.86 -7.84
C LEU A 145 -4.93 -7.93 -7.90
N VAL A 146 -4.76 -7.20 -9.01
CA VAL A 146 -3.64 -6.28 -9.18
C VAL A 146 -3.75 -5.08 -8.23
N SER A 147 -4.96 -4.54 -8.05
CA SER A 147 -5.20 -3.44 -7.11
C SER A 147 -4.84 -3.83 -5.68
N ILE A 148 -5.29 -5.00 -5.23
CA ILE A 148 -4.93 -5.54 -3.90
C ILE A 148 -3.44 -5.82 -3.80
N THR A 149 -2.83 -6.36 -4.85
CA THR A 149 -1.38 -6.61 -4.85
C THR A 149 -0.59 -5.32 -4.69
N ASN A 150 -0.92 -4.27 -5.45
CA ASN A 150 -0.22 -3.00 -5.38
C ASN A 150 -0.48 -2.24 -4.07
N ASN A 151 -1.72 -2.25 -3.59
CA ASN A 151 -2.11 -1.40 -2.47
C ASN A 151 -2.00 -2.08 -1.09
N ILE A 152 -1.94 -3.41 -1.02
CA ILE A 152 -1.86 -4.16 0.23
C ILE A 152 -0.64 -5.07 0.26
N ILE A 153 -0.52 -5.99 -0.71
CA ILE A 153 0.49 -7.06 -0.64
C ILE A 153 1.90 -6.53 -0.78
N LEU A 154 2.18 -5.68 -1.76
CA LEU A 154 3.52 -5.10 -1.97
C LEU A 154 3.96 -4.24 -0.78
N PRO A 155 3.17 -3.28 -0.28
CA PRO A 155 3.55 -2.52 0.91
C PRO A 155 3.84 -3.38 2.15
N LEU A 156 3.16 -4.52 2.28
CA LEU A 156 3.34 -5.46 3.39
C LEU A 156 4.31 -6.60 3.09
N SER A 157 4.88 -6.67 1.89
CA SER A 157 5.72 -7.81 1.48
C SER A 157 6.99 -7.97 2.31
N ARG A 158 7.47 -6.91 2.95
CA ARG A 158 8.62 -6.94 3.86
C ARG A 158 8.25 -7.22 5.32
N ASP A 159 6.98 -7.13 5.70
CA ASP A 159 6.51 -7.60 7.02
C ASP A 159 5.95 -9.03 6.91
N LEU A 160 6.82 -10.00 7.13
CA LEU A 160 6.46 -11.42 7.04
C LEU A 160 5.45 -11.88 8.10
N ARG A 161 5.19 -11.07 9.12
CA ARG A 161 4.23 -11.40 10.18
C ARG A 161 2.81 -11.00 9.78
N HIS A 162 2.68 -10.08 8.81
CA HIS A 162 1.37 -9.62 8.38
C HIS A 162 0.72 -10.64 7.44
N PRO A 163 -0.55 -11.09 7.70
CA PRO A 163 -1.19 -12.14 6.90
C PRO A 163 -1.49 -11.73 5.46
N PHE A 164 -1.45 -10.42 5.14
CA PHE A 164 -1.73 -9.87 3.81
C PHE A 164 -0.48 -9.57 2.99
N GLY A 165 0.69 -10.03 3.41
CA GLY A 165 1.92 -9.89 2.65
C GLY A 165 2.00 -10.87 1.47
N SER A 166 3.21 -11.00 0.92
CA SER A 166 3.52 -11.88 -0.24
C SER A 166 3.10 -13.34 -0.05
N ALA A 167 3.03 -13.83 1.20
CA ALA A 167 2.56 -15.18 1.51
C ALA A 167 1.08 -15.39 1.11
N LEU A 168 0.20 -14.37 1.25
CA LEU A 168 -1.17 -14.43 0.81
C LEU A 168 -1.27 -14.59 -0.72
N LEU A 169 -0.50 -13.81 -1.46
CA LEU A 169 -0.44 -13.92 -2.92
C LEU A 169 0.03 -15.31 -3.34
N ASN A 170 1.08 -15.81 -2.68
CA ASN A 170 1.60 -17.14 -2.97
C ASN A 170 0.57 -18.23 -2.69
N GLN A 171 -0.13 -18.15 -1.56
CA GLN A 171 -1.22 -19.07 -1.24
C GLN A 171 -2.27 -19.02 -2.36
N PHE A 172 -2.79 -17.84 -2.68
CA PHE A 172 -3.83 -17.64 -3.70
C PHE A 172 -3.43 -18.20 -5.07
N LEU A 173 -2.23 -17.84 -5.56
CA LEU A 173 -1.77 -18.27 -6.89
C LEU A 173 -1.38 -19.75 -6.96
N SER A 174 -0.95 -20.36 -5.84
CA SER A 174 -0.59 -21.77 -5.78
C SER A 174 -1.80 -22.71 -5.77
N GLU A 175 -2.97 -22.22 -5.34
CA GLU A 175 -4.21 -23.03 -5.27
C GLU A 175 -4.81 -23.34 -6.65
N PHE A 176 -4.39 -22.61 -7.69
CA PHE A 176 -4.88 -22.88 -9.05
C PHE A 176 -4.34 -24.23 -9.57
N ALA A 177 -5.24 -25.18 -9.78
CA ALA A 177 -4.89 -26.49 -10.36
C ALA A 177 -4.36 -26.37 -11.80
N SER A 178 -4.78 -25.35 -12.54
CA SER A 178 -4.37 -25.11 -13.93
C SER A 178 -3.71 -23.74 -14.08
N PRO A 179 -2.51 -23.66 -14.70
CA PRO A 179 -1.86 -22.39 -15.04
C PRO A 179 -2.75 -21.48 -15.86
N ALA A 180 -3.55 -22.05 -16.78
CA ALA A 180 -4.40 -21.27 -17.67
C ALA A 180 -5.46 -20.43 -16.93
N TYR A 181 -6.06 -20.98 -15.88
CA TYR A 181 -7.02 -20.21 -15.06
C TYR A 181 -6.32 -19.13 -14.23
N ARG A 182 -5.18 -19.45 -13.66
CA ARG A 182 -4.36 -18.45 -12.95
C ARG A 182 -3.95 -17.31 -13.88
N ASP A 183 -3.53 -17.64 -15.11
CA ASP A 183 -3.06 -16.66 -16.08
C ASP A 183 -4.16 -15.69 -16.53
N ILE A 184 -5.40 -16.11 -16.57
CA ILE A 184 -6.55 -15.23 -16.83
C ILE A 184 -6.62 -14.12 -15.78
N LEU A 185 -6.42 -14.43 -14.52
CA LEU A 185 -6.49 -13.44 -13.43
C LEU A 185 -5.18 -12.69 -13.23
N TRP A 186 -4.04 -13.35 -13.41
CA TRP A 186 -2.74 -12.82 -13.02
C TRP A 186 -1.89 -12.29 -14.18
N SER A 187 -1.85 -13.01 -15.30
CA SER A 187 -0.88 -12.74 -16.38
C SER A 187 -1.46 -12.03 -17.60
N VAL A 188 -2.71 -12.31 -17.96
CA VAL A 188 -3.36 -11.90 -19.22
C VAL A 188 -4.08 -10.54 -19.17
N PRO A 189 -4.67 -10.10 -18.07
CA PRO A 189 -5.65 -8.99 -18.06
C PRO A 189 -5.14 -7.63 -18.50
N ARG A 190 -3.88 -7.52 -18.76
CA ARG A 190 -3.17 -6.26 -18.99
C ARG A 190 -3.26 -5.74 -20.42
N PHE A 191 -3.98 -6.46 -21.27
CA PHE A 191 -4.19 -6.13 -22.68
C PHE A 191 -5.64 -5.80 -23.03
N LEU A 192 -6.46 -5.39 -22.06
CA LEU A 192 -7.84 -5.01 -22.35
C LEU A 192 -7.88 -3.75 -23.20
N LYS A 193 -8.57 -3.88 -24.32
CA LYS A 193 -8.83 -2.87 -25.34
C LYS A 193 -9.17 -1.51 -24.75
N GLY A 194 -8.28 -0.53 -24.92
CA GLY A 194 -8.66 0.86 -24.97
C GLY A 194 -9.31 1.18 -26.30
N SER A 195 -10.27 2.08 -26.32
CA SER A 195 -10.71 2.76 -27.53
C SER A 195 -9.53 3.55 -28.12
N TYR A 196 -9.56 3.86 -29.41
CA TYR A 196 -8.45 4.45 -30.18
C TYR A 196 -7.89 5.77 -29.64
N GLU A 197 -8.54 6.40 -28.68
CA GLU A 197 -8.16 7.66 -28.05
C GLU A 197 -7.57 7.48 -26.64
N ASP A 198 -7.73 6.30 -26.03
CA ASP A 198 -7.22 6.04 -24.69
C ASP A 198 -5.80 5.52 -24.78
N LYS A 199 -4.87 6.33 -24.36
CA LYS A 199 -3.55 5.87 -23.94
C LYS A 199 -3.79 4.63 -23.07
N TRP A 200 -3.21 3.51 -23.45
CA TRP A 200 -3.23 2.26 -22.72
C TRP A 200 -2.93 2.52 -21.26
N TYR A 201 -3.97 2.68 -20.47
CA TYR A 201 -3.83 2.75 -19.03
C TYR A 201 -3.50 1.36 -18.54
N CYS A 202 -2.22 1.16 -18.27
CA CYS A 202 -1.75 0.03 -17.51
C CYS A 202 -2.15 0.19 -16.03
N SER A 203 -3.41 0.50 -15.76
CA SER A 203 -3.96 0.55 -14.40
C SER A 203 -3.91 -0.82 -13.71
N SER A 204 -3.58 -1.84 -14.48
CA SER A 204 -3.39 -3.22 -14.02
C SER A 204 -1.93 -3.67 -14.00
N GLN A 205 -0.95 -2.76 -14.04
CA GLN A 205 0.45 -3.15 -13.87
C GLN A 205 0.81 -3.26 -12.39
N LEU A 206 1.64 -4.26 -12.10
CA LEU A 206 2.26 -4.35 -10.79
C LEU A 206 3.24 -3.18 -10.60
N ALA A 207 3.21 -2.56 -9.44
CA ALA A 207 4.08 -1.44 -9.06
C ALA A 207 5.54 -1.85 -8.77
N LEU A 208 5.95 -3.06 -9.17
CA LEU A 208 7.29 -3.61 -8.95
C LEU A 208 8.43 -2.77 -9.54
N ASN A 209 8.14 -1.91 -10.53
CA ASN A 209 9.14 -1.02 -11.12
C ASN A 209 9.34 0.28 -10.33
N GLU A 210 8.60 0.51 -9.26
CA GLU A 210 8.78 1.65 -8.38
C GLU A 210 9.97 1.43 -7.45
N ASN A 211 10.75 2.49 -7.19
CA ASN A 211 11.98 2.39 -6.41
C ASN A 211 11.77 1.82 -5.00
N GLU A 212 10.59 2.06 -4.40
CA GLU A 212 10.27 1.55 -3.06
C GLU A 212 10.17 0.03 -2.99
N PHE A 213 9.89 -0.63 -4.12
CA PHE A 213 9.81 -2.09 -4.23
C PHE A 213 11.05 -2.71 -4.89
N ALA A 214 12.09 -1.92 -5.18
CA ALA A 214 13.35 -2.45 -5.68
C ALA A 214 13.95 -3.46 -4.69
N LEU A 215 14.43 -4.60 -5.21
CA LEU A 215 15.02 -5.65 -4.38
C LEU A 215 16.37 -5.21 -3.82
N THR A 216 16.58 -5.48 -2.55
CA THR A 216 17.80 -5.17 -1.78
C THR A 216 18.38 -6.43 -1.14
N GLU A 217 19.58 -6.35 -0.58
CA GLU A 217 20.22 -7.44 0.14
C GLU A 217 19.43 -7.90 1.39
N ASP A 218 18.62 -7.01 1.96
CA ASP A 218 17.80 -7.31 3.15
C ASP A 218 16.49 -8.03 2.80
N ASP A 219 16.13 -8.13 1.52
CA ASP A 219 14.91 -8.81 1.11
C ASP A 219 15.08 -10.33 1.25
N VAL A 220 14.08 -10.99 1.81
CA VAL A 220 14.04 -12.43 2.02
C VAL A 220 13.16 -13.15 1.01
N ALA A 221 13.38 -14.42 0.76
CA ALA A 221 12.66 -15.24 -0.20
C ALA A 221 11.14 -15.26 -0.03
N GLY A 222 10.65 -15.07 1.19
CA GLY A 222 9.23 -15.00 1.51
C GLY A 222 8.60 -13.63 1.31
N GLY A 223 9.41 -12.61 1.01
CA GLY A 223 9.02 -11.22 0.91
C GLY A 223 8.73 -10.73 -0.51
N CYS A 224 9.22 -9.54 -0.84
CA CYS A 224 9.05 -8.93 -2.15
C CYS A 224 9.55 -9.82 -3.31
N PRO A 225 10.69 -10.57 -3.19
CA PRO A 225 11.13 -11.49 -4.23
C PRO A 225 10.11 -12.55 -4.63
N LEU A 226 9.23 -12.95 -3.70
CA LEU A 226 8.14 -13.91 -3.97
C LEU A 226 7.13 -13.34 -4.98
N VAL A 227 6.81 -12.04 -4.87
CA VAL A 227 5.93 -11.35 -5.83
C VAL A 227 6.59 -11.23 -7.20
N TYR A 228 7.89 -10.91 -7.24
CA TYR A 228 8.68 -10.89 -8.48
C TYR A 228 8.71 -12.24 -9.17
N ALA A 229 8.86 -13.34 -8.41
CA ALA A 229 8.87 -14.69 -8.97
C ALA A 229 7.53 -15.04 -9.61
N TRP A 230 6.39 -14.71 -8.97
CA TRP A 230 5.09 -14.88 -9.60
C TRP A 230 4.90 -13.98 -10.84
N ALA A 231 5.48 -12.79 -10.86
CA ALA A 231 5.41 -11.88 -12.00
C ALA A 231 6.18 -12.38 -13.24
N LEU A 232 7.04 -13.39 -13.12
CA LEU A 232 7.71 -14.05 -14.25
C LEU A 232 6.71 -14.76 -15.18
N SER A 233 5.50 -15.08 -14.74
CA SER A 233 4.44 -15.60 -15.62
C SER A 233 3.88 -14.54 -16.59
N SER A 234 4.31 -13.27 -16.51
CA SER A 234 3.82 -12.20 -17.37
C SER A 234 3.99 -12.53 -18.84
N VAL A 235 2.91 -12.37 -19.62
CA VAL A 235 2.94 -12.51 -21.08
C VAL A 235 3.67 -11.35 -21.77
N ASN A 236 3.88 -10.23 -21.07
CA ASN A 236 4.68 -9.12 -21.56
C ASN A 236 6.17 -9.42 -21.41
N ASN A 237 6.83 -9.74 -22.53
CA ASN A 237 8.25 -10.09 -22.55
C ASN A 237 9.17 -9.00 -21.98
N LEU A 238 8.84 -7.72 -22.13
CA LEU A 238 9.64 -6.61 -21.59
C LEU A 238 9.59 -6.60 -20.07
N GLN A 239 8.38 -6.66 -19.51
CA GLN A 239 8.18 -6.70 -18.06
C GLN A 239 8.82 -7.96 -17.45
N ARG A 240 8.61 -9.13 -18.07
CA ARG A 240 9.23 -10.38 -17.61
C ARG A 240 10.75 -10.29 -17.58
N LYS A 241 11.38 -9.68 -18.60
CA LYS A 241 12.84 -9.44 -18.62
C LYS A 241 13.26 -8.54 -17.46
N GLN A 242 12.49 -7.49 -17.16
CA GLN A 242 12.78 -6.59 -16.02
C GLN A 242 12.71 -7.35 -14.69
N TYR A 243 11.67 -8.13 -14.47
CA TYR A 243 11.53 -8.93 -13.24
C TYR A 243 12.63 -9.99 -13.10
N ARG A 244 12.97 -10.67 -14.20
CA ARG A 244 14.08 -11.62 -14.23
C ARG A 244 15.42 -10.93 -13.94
N SER A 245 15.67 -9.77 -14.52
CA SER A 245 16.89 -9.00 -14.27
C SER A 245 16.97 -8.55 -12.80
N ALA A 246 15.88 -8.08 -12.23
CA ALA A 246 15.82 -7.70 -10.81
C ALA A 246 16.13 -8.89 -9.89
N LEU A 247 15.49 -10.04 -10.13
CA LEU A 247 15.77 -11.28 -9.37
C LEU A 247 17.21 -11.77 -9.56
N MET A 248 17.76 -11.64 -10.76
CA MET A 248 19.15 -11.99 -11.03
C MET A 248 20.10 -11.10 -10.23
N THR A 249 19.92 -9.78 -10.27
CA THR A 249 20.73 -8.86 -9.46
C THR A 249 20.61 -9.16 -7.97
N TRP A 250 19.40 -9.40 -7.50
CA TRP A 250 19.16 -9.74 -6.10
C TRP A 250 19.79 -11.09 -5.72
N SER A 251 19.78 -12.09 -6.60
CA SER A 251 20.39 -13.39 -6.32
C SER A 251 21.90 -13.30 -6.09
N LEU A 252 22.58 -12.30 -6.67
CA LEU A 252 23.99 -12.03 -6.42
C LEU A 252 24.23 -11.39 -5.06
N LEU A 253 23.26 -10.59 -4.57
CA LEU A 253 23.34 -9.93 -3.27
C LEU A 253 22.95 -10.87 -2.12
N ALA A 254 21.94 -11.72 -2.33
CA ALA A 254 21.38 -12.62 -1.32
C ALA A 254 21.24 -14.06 -1.84
N PRO A 255 22.35 -14.76 -2.13
CA PRO A 255 22.33 -16.08 -2.78
C PRO A 255 21.64 -17.17 -1.94
N GLU A 256 21.72 -17.11 -0.62
CA GLU A 256 21.05 -18.06 0.27
C GLU A 256 19.52 -17.89 0.22
N GLU A 257 19.05 -16.66 0.25
CA GLU A 257 17.63 -16.35 0.11
C GLU A 257 17.10 -16.70 -1.29
N PHE A 258 17.90 -16.44 -2.34
CA PHE A 258 17.54 -16.87 -3.67
C PHE A 258 17.41 -18.39 -3.76
N TYR A 259 18.29 -19.16 -3.11
CA TYR A 259 18.18 -20.62 -3.08
C TYR A 259 16.87 -21.08 -2.40
N GLN A 260 16.42 -20.40 -1.34
CA GLN A 260 15.13 -20.68 -0.72
C GLN A 260 13.96 -20.35 -1.67
N LEU A 261 14.04 -19.25 -2.43
CA LEU A 261 13.07 -18.90 -3.46
C LEU A 261 13.06 -19.95 -4.58
N PHE A 262 14.23 -20.38 -5.04
CA PHE A 262 14.39 -21.43 -6.04
C PHE A 262 13.70 -22.72 -5.61
N LEU A 263 13.91 -23.18 -4.38
CA LEU A 263 13.27 -24.39 -3.86
C LEU A 263 11.74 -24.29 -3.89
N LYS A 264 11.17 -23.11 -3.56
CA LYS A 264 9.72 -22.88 -3.61
C LYS A 264 9.17 -22.97 -5.04
N PHE A 265 9.91 -22.48 -6.05
CA PHE A 265 9.43 -22.37 -7.43
C PHE A 265 9.89 -23.50 -8.34
N SER A 266 10.82 -24.35 -7.94
CA SER A 266 11.30 -25.48 -8.74
C SER A 266 10.18 -26.48 -9.12
N PHE A 267 9.14 -26.58 -8.30
CA PHE A 267 8.00 -27.47 -8.52
C PHE A 267 6.67 -26.72 -8.77
N VAL A 268 6.72 -25.40 -8.93
CA VAL A 268 5.50 -24.64 -9.22
C VAL A 268 4.86 -25.11 -10.52
N ASN A 269 3.53 -25.15 -10.54
CA ASN A 269 2.76 -25.54 -11.74
C ASN A 269 2.76 -24.39 -12.77
N ASP A 270 3.95 -24.00 -13.25
CA ASP A 270 4.16 -22.99 -14.29
C ASP A 270 5.52 -23.24 -14.98
N PRO A 271 5.52 -23.73 -16.22
CA PRO A 271 6.76 -24.01 -16.94
C PRO A 271 7.60 -22.76 -17.19
N GLN A 272 6.96 -21.60 -17.39
CA GLN A 272 7.65 -20.35 -17.67
C GLN A 272 8.42 -19.86 -16.45
N ILE A 273 7.74 -19.79 -15.29
CA ILE A 273 8.39 -19.41 -14.03
C ILE A 273 9.56 -20.34 -13.73
N ARG A 274 9.33 -21.67 -13.83
CA ARG A 274 10.42 -22.65 -13.61
C ARG A 274 11.61 -22.40 -14.50
N SER A 275 11.39 -22.20 -15.80
CA SER A 275 12.46 -21.94 -16.76
C SER A 275 13.26 -20.68 -16.41
N ASP A 276 12.58 -19.59 -16.06
CA ASP A 276 13.24 -18.33 -15.70
C ASP A 276 14.03 -18.46 -14.39
N ILE A 277 13.46 -19.08 -13.36
CA ILE A 277 14.14 -19.33 -12.07
C ILE A 277 15.37 -20.24 -12.24
N PHE A 278 15.28 -21.33 -13.04
CA PHE A 278 16.43 -22.16 -13.36
C PHE A 278 17.51 -21.40 -14.15
N SER A 279 17.11 -20.52 -15.07
CA SER A 279 18.05 -19.68 -15.80
C SER A 279 18.83 -18.74 -14.88
N ILE A 280 18.16 -18.16 -13.87
CA ILE A 280 18.81 -17.31 -12.85
C ILE A 280 19.80 -18.14 -12.03
N LEU A 281 19.41 -19.35 -11.58
CA LEU A 281 20.29 -20.24 -10.85
C LEU A 281 21.55 -20.58 -11.65
N MET A 282 21.39 -20.94 -12.94
CA MET A 282 22.52 -21.25 -13.81
C MET A 282 23.47 -20.06 -13.97
N CYS A 283 22.93 -18.83 -14.17
CA CYS A 283 23.75 -17.62 -14.20
C CYS A 283 24.53 -17.42 -12.90
N LEU A 284 23.84 -17.58 -11.77
CA LEU A 284 24.47 -17.43 -10.45
C LEU A 284 25.60 -18.42 -10.23
N LEU A 285 25.46 -19.68 -10.69
CA LEU A 285 26.49 -20.71 -10.61
C LEU A 285 27.70 -20.40 -11.52
N PHE A 286 27.46 -19.76 -12.67
CA PHE A 286 28.53 -19.39 -13.58
C PHE A 286 29.28 -18.12 -13.20
N GLU A 287 28.61 -17.16 -12.63
CA GLU A 287 29.20 -15.86 -12.28
C GLU A 287 29.85 -15.85 -10.90
N THR A 288 29.38 -16.70 -10.02
CA THR A 288 29.93 -16.82 -8.67
C THR A 288 30.47 -18.25 -8.53
N GLU A 289 31.72 -18.43 -8.21
CA GLU A 289 32.23 -19.70 -7.66
C GLU A 289 31.57 -19.92 -6.28
N ASN A 290 30.23 -19.82 -6.20
CA ASN A 290 29.48 -19.76 -4.96
C ASN A 290 29.41 -21.16 -4.35
N LYS A 291 30.37 -21.47 -3.51
CA LYS A 291 30.54 -22.78 -2.84
C LYS A 291 29.25 -23.19 -2.11
N PHE A 292 28.51 -22.24 -1.56
CA PHE A 292 27.28 -22.50 -0.82
C PHE A 292 26.22 -23.21 -1.69
N ILE A 293 26.02 -22.78 -2.94
CA ILE A 293 25.01 -23.36 -3.84
C ILE A 293 25.53 -24.68 -4.46
N ILE A 294 26.86 -24.79 -4.66
CA ILE A 294 27.47 -25.99 -5.24
C ILE A 294 27.48 -27.18 -4.26
N GLU A 295 27.55 -26.89 -2.96
CA GLU A 295 27.58 -27.89 -1.89
C GLU A 295 26.23 -28.43 -1.46
N LYS A 296 25.10 -27.81 -1.91
CA LYS A 296 23.72 -28.25 -1.68
C LYS A 296 23.04 -28.82 -2.90
#